data_61f5a61b4e3c949e95a11ec07d355fe4
#
_entry.id   61f5a61b4e3c949e95a11ec07d355fe4
#
_cell.length_a   1.000
_cell.length_b   1.000
_cell.length_c   1.000
_cell.angle_alpha   90.00
_cell.angle_beta   90.00
_cell.angle_gamma   90.00
#
_symmetry.space_group_name_H-M   'P 1'
#
loop_
_entity.id
_entity.type
_entity.pdbx_description
1 polymer ?
#
loop_
_entity_poly.entity_id
_entity_poly.type
_entity_poly.pdbx_seq_one_letter_code
_entity_poly.pdbx_strand_id
1 'polypeptide(L)'
;MKKISIFLLAAMAMVSCGNSYKAKDVQLNDENDSLNYAVGLINGLQIKQYYLAKDSSEEAITEVIDALEAAYLDKEEVLSDIAQAGRQFGTSISMFEKEGLAGNAAWTYNGECFLQGLTNALYSDTSVMDESVAEGFIMAKYSTMRTGEEATGKSVSAKCPTKAKTIELKNENDSLNYAFGLMNGAQVRSYFLLADTTGEDRDEFIANINKGLKQKMRNPQVVATAKNIGTSIREQEPVGLMGFNGVETKF
;
A
#
# COMPACT_ATOMS: atom_id res chain seq x y z
N MET A 1 50.63 12.55 -12.89
CA MET A 1 49.35 12.04 -12.35
C MET A 1 48.47 11.67 -13.55
N LYS A 2 48.25 10.39 -13.78
CA LYS A 2 47.49 9.91 -14.96
C LYS A 2 46.01 10.04 -14.65
N LYS A 3 45.28 10.83 -15.46
CA LYS A 3 43.84 10.93 -15.44
C LYS A 3 43.24 9.59 -15.90
N ILE A 4 42.64 8.85 -15.00
CA ILE A 4 41.89 7.65 -15.35
C ILE A 4 40.49 8.14 -15.71
N SER A 5 40.21 8.23 -17.00
CA SER A 5 38.87 8.47 -17.53
C SER A 5 38.15 7.13 -17.51
N ILE A 6 37.27 6.94 -16.53
CA ILE A 6 36.35 5.81 -16.51
C ILE A 6 35.10 6.25 -17.27
N PHE A 7 35.04 5.88 -18.57
CA PHE A 7 33.79 5.93 -19.33
C PHE A 7 32.98 4.68 -19.00
N LEU A 8 31.99 4.82 -18.15
CA LEU A 8 30.95 3.80 -18.00
C LEU A 8 29.73 4.22 -18.82
N LEU A 9 29.64 3.70 -20.03
CA LEU A 9 28.48 3.80 -20.90
C LEU A 9 27.43 2.77 -20.40
N ALA A 10 26.45 3.20 -19.67
CA ALA A 10 25.24 2.40 -19.42
C ALA A 10 24.06 3.00 -20.19
N ALA A 11 24.03 2.75 -21.49
CA ALA A 11 22.84 3.00 -22.30
C ALA A 11 21.88 1.82 -22.14
N MET A 12 20.84 1.97 -21.32
CA MET A 12 19.65 1.15 -21.43
C MET A 12 18.51 2.05 -21.92
N ALA A 13 18.32 2.08 -23.22
CA ALA A 13 17.12 2.61 -23.83
C ALA A 13 15.97 1.62 -23.62
N MET A 14 15.06 1.93 -22.72
CA MET A 14 13.76 1.28 -22.65
C MET A 14 12.72 2.28 -23.14
N VAL A 15 12.17 2.00 -24.30
CA VAL A 15 11.04 2.74 -24.87
C VAL A 15 9.78 2.15 -24.30
N SER A 16 9.08 2.91 -23.47
CA SER A 16 7.71 2.60 -23.06
C SER A 16 6.88 3.87 -23.02
N CYS A 17 5.71 3.83 -23.63
CA CYS A 17 4.73 4.92 -23.65
C CYS A 17 3.90 4.90 -22.37
N GLY A 18 4.19 5.82 -21.46
CA GLY A 18 3.47 6.07 -20.22
C GLY A 18 4.23 7.11 -19.40
N ASN A 19 3.63 7.71 -18.41
CA ASN A 19 4.29 8.60 -17.45
C ASN A 19 5.23 7.79 -16.52
N SER A 20 6.19 7.10 -17.08
CA SER A 20 7.13 6.26 -16.38
C SER A 20 8.41 7.02 -16.10
N TYR A 21 9.01 6.73 -14.96
CA TYR A 21 10.33 7.26 -14.61
C TYR A 21 11.37 6.82 -15.65
N LYS A 22 12.06 7.76 -16.22
CA LYS A 22 13.16 7.49 -17.16
C LYS A 22 14.49 7.80 -16.49
N ALA A 23 15.42 6.84 -16.58
CA ALA A 23 16.79 7.07 -16.18
C ALA A 23 17.35 8.29 -16.95
N LYS A 24 17.98 9.21 -16.23
CA LYS A 24 18.60 10.41 -16.80
C LYS A 24 20.09 10.18 -16.95
N ASP A 25 20.66 10.76 -17.99
CA ASP A 25 22.10 10.85 -18.10
C ASP A 25 22.61 11.84 -17.03
N VAL A 26 23.49 11.36 -16.15
CA VAL A 26 24.06 12.16 -15.08
C VAL A 26 25.51 12.47 -15.44
N GLN A 27 25.88 13.75 -15.38
CA GLN A 27 27.28 14.18 -15.52
C GLN A 27 27.89 14.22 -14.12
N LEU A 28 28.96 13.47 -13.94
CA LEU A 28 29.74 13.44 -12.71
C LEU A 28 30.90 14.40 -12.84
N ASN A 29 30.78 15.58 -12.26
CA ASN A 29 31.72 16.69 -12.46
C ASN A 29 32.88 16.65 -11.46
N ASP A 30 32.67 16.06 -10.29
CA ASP A 30 33.65 15.99 -9.23
C ASP A 30 33.61 14.63 -8.49
N GLU A 31 34.48 14.48 -7.50
CA GLU A 31 34.57 13.26 -6.69
C GLU A 31 33.31 13.07 -5.82
N ASN A 32 32.72 14.17 -5.35
CA ASN A 32 31.50 14.14 -4.56
C ASN A 32 30.29 13.65 -5.37
N ASP A 33 30.14 14.12 -6.63
CA ASP A 33 29.14 13.63 -7.56
C ASP A 33 29.30 12.13 -7.79
N SER A 34 30.55 11.70 -8.02
CA SER A 34 30.87 10.28 -8.27
C SER A 34 30.55 9.39 -7.07
N LEU A 35 30.81 9.88 -5.85
CA LEU A 35 30.51 9.14 -4.61
C LEU A 35 29.00 9.03 -4.36
N ASN A 36 28.26 10.12 -4.52
CA ASN A 36 26.79 10.12 -4.39
C ASN A 36 26.15 9.17 -5.40
N TYR A 37 26.60 9.21 -6.65
CA TYR A 37 26.12 8.30 -7.69
C TYR A 37 26.42 6.83 -7.35
N ALA A 38 27.62 6.52 -6.87
CA ALA A 38 28.00 5.16 -6.50
C ALA A 38 27.15 4.62 -5.35
N VAL A 39 26.88 5.44 -4.32
CA VAL A 39 26.01 5.07 -3.19
C VAL A 39 24.57 4.86 -3.67
N GLY A 40 24.06 5.74 -4.51
CA GLY A 40 22.73 5.59 -5.13
C GLY A 40 22.61 4.31 -5.95
N LEU A 41 23.62 4.01 -6.75
CA LEU A 41 23.66 2.79 -7.57
C LEU A 41 23.66 1.52 -6.72
N ILE A 42 24.45 1.47 -5.64
CA ILE A 42 24.51 0.31 -4.74
C ILE A 42 23.13 0.10 -4.06
N ASN A 43 22.52 1.16 -3.55
CA ASN A 43 21.18 1.09 -2.94
C ASN A 43 20.12 0.65 -3.96
N GLY A 44 20.13 1.22 -5.15
CA GLY A 44 19.22 0.85 -6.24
C GLY A 44 19.35 -0.62 -6.66
N LEU A 45 20.57 -1.14 -6.74
CA LEU A 45 20.83 -2.56 -7.03
C LEU A 45 20.31 -3.48 -5.92
N GLN A 46 20.46 -3.10 -4.66
CA GLN A 46 19.90 -3.84 -3.52
C GLN A 46 18.38 -3.86 -3.57
N ILE A 47 17.72 -2.72 -3.79
CA ILE A 47 16.27 -2.64 -3.95
C ILE A 47 15.82 -3.58 -5.09
N LYS A 48 16.47 -3.51 -6.24
CA LYS A 48 16.18 -4.37 -7.39
C LYS A 48 16.33 -5.85 -7.05
N GLN A 49 17.41 -6.23 -6.41
CA GLN A 49 17.73 -7.62 -6.11
C GLN A 49 16.81 -8.24 -5.04
N TYR A 50 16.53 -7.51 -3.97
CA TYR A 50 15.83 -8.08 -2.82
C TYR A 50 14.32 -7.81 -2.85
N TYR A 51 13.89 -6.67 -3.37
CA TYR A 51 12.51 -6.24 -3.30
C TYR A 51 11.76 -6.30 -4.62
N LEU A 52 12.44 -6.01 -5.75
CA LEU A 52 11.84 -6.04 -7.08
C LEU A 52 12.15 -7.34 -7.84
N ALA A 53 12.74 -8.35 -7.20
CA ALA A 53 13.08 -9.62 -7.85
C ALA A 53 11.86 -10.37 -8.43
N LYS A 54 10.69 -10.21 -7.78
CA LYS A 54 9.42 -10.85 -8.20
C LYS A 54 8.58 -9.98 -9.15
N ASP A 55 8.74 -8.67 -9.07
CA ASP A 55 8.06 -7.70 -9.93
C ASP A 55 9.01 -6.53 -10.20
N SER A 56 9.67 -6.55 -11.34
CA SER A 56 10.55 -5.51 -11.84
C SER A 56 9.90 -4.72 -12.99
N SER A 57 8.57 -4.67 -13.02
CA SER A 57 7.83 -3.86 -13.98
C SER A 57 8.13 -2.38 -13.80
N GLU A 58 7.93 -1.62 -14.86
CA GLU A 58 8.16 -0.18 -14.86
C GLU A 58 7.31 0.53 -13.82
N GLU A 59 6.08 0.07 -13.62
CA GLU A 59 5.18 0.61 -12.61
C GLU A 59 5.66 0.32 -11.17
N ALA A 60 6.22 -0.87 -10.91
CA ALA A 60 6.77 -1.21 -9.60
C ALA A 60 8.01 -0.36 -9.29
N ILE A 61 8.86 -0.12 -10.29
CA ILE A 61 10.04 0.74 -10.17
C ILE A 61 9.62 2.20 -9.91
N THR A 62 8.64 2.70 -10.66
CA THR A 62 8.10 4.05 -10.50
C THR A 62 7.54 4.26 -9.10
N GLU A 63 6.76 3.30 -8.61
CA GLU A 63 6.19 3.36 -7.25
C GLU A 63 7.28 3.48 -6.17
N VAL A 64 8.37 2.75 -6.32
CA VAL A 64 9.53 2.81 -5.40
C VAL A 64 10.20 4.17 -5.44
N ILE A 65 10.45 4.70 -6.65
CA ILE A 65 11.12 5.99 -6.83
C ILE A 65 10.26 7.13 -6.31
N ASP A 66 8.96 7.14 -6.63
CA ASP A 66 8.01 8.15 -6.15
C ASP A 66 7.93 8.16 -4.61
N ALA A 67 7.92 6.97 -3.99
CA ALA A 67 7.90 6.86 -2.54
C ALA A 67 9.20 7.36 -1.89
N LEU A 68 10.34 7.04 -2.48
CA LEU A 68 11.65 7.50 -2.03
C LEU A 68 11.78 9.02 -2.17
N GLU A 69 11.40 9.56 -3.32
CA GLU A 69 11.46 11.00 -3.59
C GLU A 69 10.51 11.79 -2.67
N ALA A 70 9.29 11.29 -2.45
CA ALA A 70 8.33 11.94 -1.55
C ALA A 70 8.87 12.02 -0.11
N ALA A 71 9.49 10.96 0.38
CA ALA A 71 10.07 10.92 1.71
C ALA A 71 11.32 11.81 1.84
N TYR A 72 12.18 11.83 0.81
CA TYR A 72 13.35 12.69 0.76
C TYR A 72 12.96 14.17 0.75
N LEU A 73 12.01 14.57 -0.08
CA LEU A 73 11.57 15.96 -0.21
C LEU A 73 10.61 16.43 0.89
N ASP A 74 10.35 15.59 1.89
CA ASP A 74 9.38 15.85 2.98
C ASP A 74 7.99 16.26 2.46
N LYS A 75 7.63 15.74 1.31
CA LYS A 75 6.33 15.97 0.68
C LYS A 75 5.26 14.98 1.14
N GLU A 76 5.57 14.18 2.15
CA GLU A 76 4.58 13.29 2.71
C GLU A 76 3.49 14.12 3.41
N GLU A 77 2.25 13.83 3.05
CA GLU A 77 1.09 14.39 3.75
C GLU A 77 1.16 13.92 5.21
N VAL A 78 1.27 14.85 6.15
CA VAL A 78 1.15 14.54 7.57
C VAL A 78 -0.28 14.10 7.81
N LEU A 79 -0.47 12.81 8.01
CA LEU A 79 -1.77 12.23 8.28
C LEU A 79 -1.98 12.11 9.78
N SER A 80 -3.23 12.29 10.23
CA SER A 80 -3.65 11.82 11.54
C SER A 80 -3.48 10.30 11.64
N ASP A 81 -3.37 9.76 12.85
CA ASP A 81 -3.30 8.30 13.07
C ASP A 81 -4.51 7.59 12.45
N ILE A 82 -5.67 8.21 12.50
CA ILE A 82 -6.93 7.74 11.92
C ILE A 82 -6.85 7.70 10.39
N ALA A 83 -6.35 8.76 9.77
CA ALA A 83 -6.18 8.83 8.32
C ALA A 83 -5.16 7.81 7.83
N GLN A 84 -4.05 7.64 8.56
CA GLN A 84 -3.02 6.65 8.26
C GLN A 84 -3.58 5.22 8.35
N ALA A 85 -4.29 4.91 9.44
CA ALA A 85 -4.93 3.61 9.62
C ALA A 85 -5.95 3.34 8.50
N GLY A 86 -6.77 4.31 8.13
CA GLY A 86 -7.71 4.20 7.03
C GLY A 86 -7.04 3.91 5.69
N ARG A 87 -5.93 4.60 5.38
CA ARG A 87 -5.16 4.34 4.14
C ARG A 87 -4.55 2.96 4.10
N GLN A 88 -3.90 2.54 5.19
CA GLN A 88 -3.29 1.21 5.27
C GLN A 88 -4.35 0.12 5.13
N PHE A 89 -5.49 0.30 5.78
CA PHE A 89 -6.61 -0.63 5.69
C PHE A 89 -7.15 -0.71 4.25
N GLY A 90 -7.40 0.42 3.60
CA GLY A 90 -7.85 0.48 2.21
C GLY A 90 -6.86 -0.19 1.25
N THR A 91 -5.56 0.04 1.43
CA THR A 91 -4.51 -0.61 0.64
C THR A 91 -4.52 -2.13 0.84
N SER A 92 -4.66 -2.61 2.07
CA SER A 92 -4.76 -4.06 2.34
C SER A 92 -5.98 -4.70 1.68
N ILE A 93 -7.14 -4.03 1.74
CA ILE A 93 -8.35 -4.52 1.06
C ILE A 93 -8.18 -4.56 -0.46
N SER A 94 -7.44 -3.62 -1.05
CA SER A 94 -7.22 -3.60 -2.50
C SER A 94 -6.53 -4.86 -3.02
N MET A 95 -5.80 -5.58 -2.16
CA MET A 95 -5.16 -6.85 -2.50
C MET A 95 -6.17 -8.00 -2.64
N PHE A 96 -7.32 -7.93 -1.97
CA PHE A 96 -8.34 -8.98 -2.01
C PHE A 96 -8.91 -9.20 -3.42
N GLU A 97 -8.81 -8.20 -4.30
CA GLU A 97 -9.22 -8.36 -5.71
C GLU A 97 -8.39 -9.44 -6.44
N LYS A 98 -7.10 -9.58 -6.06
CA LYS A 98 -6.18 -10.55 -6.67
C LYS A 98 -6.04 -11.83 -5.85
N GLU A 99 -6.02 -11.69 -4.54
CA GLU A 99 -5.68 -12.77 -3.62
C GLU A 99 -6.92 -13.51 -3.09
N GLY A 100 -8.12 -12.99 -3.39
CA GLY A 100 -9.38 -13.45 -2.82
C GLY A 100 -9.68 -12.78 -1.48
N LEU A 101 -10.90 -13.00 -0.98
CA LEU A 101 -11.37 -12.42 0.28
C LEU A 101 -10.46 -12.80 1.44
N ALA A 102 -9.97 -11.81 2.17
CA ALA A 102 -9.04 -11.96 3.29
C ALA A 102 -7.75 -12.74 2.91
N GLY A 103 -7.30 -12.65 1.66
CA GLY A 103 -6.12 -13.38 1.15
C GLY A 103 -6.38 -14.87 0.87
N ASN A 104 -7.63 -15.29 0.84
CA ASN A 104 -8.00 -16.69 0.58
C ASN A 104 -8.49 -16.85 -0.86
N ALA A 105 -7.70 -17.53 -1.71
CA ALA A 105 -8.00 -17.77 -3.11
C ALA A 105 -9.29 -18.58 -3.35
N ALA A 106 -9.77 -19.33 -2.35
CA ALA A 106 -11.03 -20.06 -2.43
C ALA A 106 -12.27 -19.17 -2.31
N TRP A 107 -12.11 -17.92 -1.88
CA TRP A 107 -13.22 -17.01 -1.63
C TRP A 107 -13.18 -15.80 -2.56
N THR A 108 -14.23 -15.66 -3.36
CA THR A 108 -14.35 -14.51 -4.27
C THR A 108 -14.58 -13.23 -3.48
N TYR A 109 -13.74 -12.21 -3.72
CA TYR A 109 -13.95 -10.89 -3.12
C TYR A 109 -15.08 -10.13 -3.81
N ASN A 110 -16.07 -9.70 -3.04
CA ASN A 110 -17.14 -8.78 -3.44
C ASN A 110 -17.04 -7.49 -2.62
N GLY A 111 -16.39 -6.48 -3.21
CA GLY A 111 -16.13 -5.20 -2.55
C GLY A 111 -17.40 -4.44 -2.14
N GLU A 112 -18.51 -4.58 -2.87
CA GLU A 112 -19.76 -3.92 -2.51
C GLU A 112 -20.28 -4.46 -1.16
N CYS A 113 -20.32 -5.78 -1.01
CA CYS A 113 -20.79 -6.41 0.22
C CYS A 113 -19.80 -6.21 1.37
N PHE A 114 -18.50 -6.41 1.13
CA PHE A 114 -17.47 -6.24 2.15
C PHE A 114 -17.44 -4.82 2.71
N LEU A 115 -17.34 -3.82 1.84
CA LEU A 115 -17.22 -2.41 2.25
C LEU A 115 -18.52 -1.86 2.84
N GLN A 116 -19.68 -2.40 2.45
CA GLN A 116 -20.93 -2.04 3.11
C GLN A 116 -21.02 -2.67 4.52
N GLY A 117 -20.61 -3.92 4.70
CA GLY A 117 -20.53 -4.55 6.02
C GLY A 117 -19.59 -3.78 6.95
N LEU A 118 -18.41 -3.42 6.46
CA LEU A 118 -17.45 -2.56 7.17
C LEU A 118 -18.11 -1.23 7.61
N THR A 119 -18.73 -0.54 6.66
CA THR A 119 -19.37 0.76 6.96
C THR A 119 -20.50 0.62 7.96
N ASN A 120 -21.36 -0.39 7.80
CA ASN A 120 -22.46 -0.62 8.74
C ASN A 120 -21.92 -0.82 10.18
N ALA A 121 -20.85 -1.61 10.34
CA ALA A 121 -20.22 -1.80 11.64
C ALA A 121 -19.62 -0.51 12.23
N LEU A 122 -18.99 0.33 11.41
CA LEU A 122 -18.47 1.64 11.83
C LEU A 122 -19.59 2.58 12.33
N TYR A 123 -20.80 2.42 11.79
CA TYR A 123 -22.01 3.14 12.23
C TYR A 123 -22.81 2.40 13.32
N SER A 124 -22.35 1.24 13.80
CA SER A 124 -23.10 0.37 14.73
C SER A 124 -24.46 -0.09 14.17
N ASP A 125 -24.58 -0.19 12.85
CA ASP A 125 -25.79 -0.64 12.16
C ASP A 125 -25.77 -2.16 11.98
N THR A 126 -26.63 -2.85 12.71
CA THR A 126 -26.79 -4.32 12.69
C THR A 126 -28.04 -4.77 11.92
N SER A 127 -28.65 -3.90 11.11
CA SER A 127 -29.93 -4.16 10.43
C SER A 127 -29.87 -5.31 9.40
N VAL A 128 -28.67 -5.61 8.84
CA VAL A 128 -28.47 -6.71 7.88
C VAL A 128 -27.96 -7.97 8.58
N MET A 129 -26.99 -7.81 9.48
CA MET A 129 -26.34 -8.89 10.22
C MET A 129 -25.68 -8.31 11.47
N ASP A 130 -25.78 -8.98 12.61
CA ASP A 130 -25.03 -8.63 13.81
C ASP A 130 -23.67 -9.33 13.88
N GLU A 131 -22.80 -8.89 14.80
CA GLU A 131 -21.44 -9.40 14.93
C GLU A 131 -21.39 -10.89 15.27
N SER A 132 -22.33 -11.38 16.10
CA SER A 132 -22.38 -12.80 16.51
C SER A 132 -22.77 -13.70 15.33
N VAL A 133 -23.74 -13.26 14.52
CA VAL A 133 -24.15 -13.97 13.30
C VAL A 133 -23.02 -13.97 12.27
N ALA A 134 -22.32 -12.84 12.12
CA ALA A 134 -21.18 -12.73 11.21
C ALA A 134 -20.04 -13.68 11.60
N GLU A 135 -19.66 -13.69 12.87
CA GLU A 135 -18.62 -14.58 13.39
C GLU A 135 -18.98 -16.05 13.17
N GLY A 136 -20.20 -16.43 13.55
CA GLY A 136 -20.69 -17.80 13.36
C GLY A 136 -20.67 -18.24 11.88
N PHE A 137 -21.05 -17.33 10.98
CA PHE A 137 -21.05 -17.58 9.55
C PHE A 137 -19.61 -17.78 9.00
N ILE A 138 -18.68 -16.92 9.39
CA ILE A 138 -17.27 -17.01 9.00
C ILE A 138 -16.68 -18.34 9.52
N MET A 139 -16.90 -18.68 10.79
CA MET A 139 -16.38 -19.91 11.39
C MET A 139 -16.94 -21.17 10.71
N ALA A 140 -18.23 -21.18 10.35
CA ALA A 140 -18.83 -22.27 9.58
C ALA A 140 -18.16 -22.43 8.22
N LYS A 141 -17.82 -21.32 7.55
CA LYS A 141 -17.12 -21.37 6.26
C LYS A 141 -15.70 -21.89 6.38
N TYR A 142 -14.95 -21.47 7.39
CA TYR A 142 -13.62 -22.04 7.65
C TYR A 142 -13.67 -23.55 7.91
N SER A 143 -14.68 -24.04 8.64
CA SER A 143 -14.82 -25.45 8.98
C SER A 143 -15.12 -26.35 7.78
N THR A 144 -15.72 -25.80 6.72
CA THR A 144 -16.10 -26.52 5.49
C THR A 144 -15.09 -26.35 4.36
N MET A 145 -14.09 -25.50 4.52
CA MET A 145 -13.07 -25.22 3.51
C MET A 145 -12.20 -26.44 3.22
N ARG A 146 -12.04 -26.78 1.94
CA ARG A 146 -11.12 -27.83 1.51
C ARG A 146 -9.80 -27.24 1.02
N THR A 147 -8.71 -27.95 1.29
CA THR A 147 -7.39 -27.55 0.82
C THR A 147 -7.33 -27.62 -0.71
N GLY A 148 -6.92 -26.52 -1.36
CA GLY A 148 -6.77 -26.44 -2.82
C GLY A 148 -8.03 -26.05 -3.59
N GLU A 149 -9.11 -25.63 -2.92
CA GLU A 149 -10.24 -25.01 -3.60
C GLU A 149 -9.84 -23.62 -4.13
N GLU A 150 -10.23 -23.35 -5.37
CA GLU A 150 -10.11 -22.03 -5.98
C GLU A 150 -11.50 -21.42 -6.19
N ALA A 151 -11.59 -20.11 -6.02
CA ALA A 151 -12.84 -19.40 -6.26
C ALA A 151 -13.25 -19.48 -7.73
N THR A 152 -14.52 -19.80 -7.97
CA THR A 152 -15.09 -19.86 -9.34
C THR A 152 -15.60 -18.50 -9.82
N GLY A 153 -15.71 -17.51 -8.93
CA GLY A 153 -16.23 -16.19 -9.22
C GLY A 153 -15.13 -15.17 -9.55
N LYS A 154 -15.51 -14.08 -10.20
CA LYS A 154 -14.63 -12.94 -10.44
C LYS A 154 -14.75 -11.95 -9.28
N SER A 155 -13.63 -11.59 -8.69
CA SER A 155 -13.60 -10.53 -7.68
C SER A 155 -14.02 -9.18 -8.26
N VAL A 156 -14.73 -8.40 -7.45
CA VAL A 156 -15.26 -7.07 -7.83
C VAL A 156 -14.81 -6.05 -6.79
N SER A 157 -14.08 -5.04 -7.26
CA SER A 157 -13.73 -3.87 -6.44
C SER A 157 -14.88 -2.88 -6.35
N ALA A 158 -14.94 -2.15 -5.24
CA ALA A 158 -15.93 -1.11 -5.01
C ALA A 158 -15.35 0.07 -4.24
N LYS A 159 -16.12 1.15 -4.13
CA LYS A 159 -15.86 2.26 -3.21
C LYS A 159 -16.42 1.95 -1.83
N CYS A 160 -15.68 2.31 -0.78
CA CYS A 160 -16.22 2.30 0.57
C CYS A 160 -17.36 3.31 0.70
N PRO A 161 -18.57 2.87 1.08
CA PRO A 161 -19.70 3.75 1.28
C PRO A 161 -19.45 4.72 2.44
N THR A 162 -20.02 5.91 2.38
CA THR A 162 -19.91 6.94 3.43
C THR A 162 -21.04 6.88 4.45
N LYS A 163 -22.00 5.98 4.28
CA LYS A 163 -23.16 5.82 5.19
C LYS A 163 -23.55 4.36 5.31
N ALA A 164 -24.01 4.01 6.50
CA ALA A 164 -24.69 2.75 6.73
C ALA A 164 -25.97 2.67 5.91
N LYS A 165 -26.26 1.50 5.38
CA LYS A 165 -27.52 1.17 4.71
C LYS A 165 -27.77 -0.32 4.70
N THR A 166 -29.03 -0.70 4.66
CA THR A 166 -29.44 -2.07 4.40
C THR A 166 -29.18 -2.45 2.95
N ILE A 167 -28.57 -3.60 2.74
CA ILE A 167 -28.37 -4.21 1.40
C ILE A 167 -28.95 -5.62 1.39
N GLU A 168 -29.31 -6.08 0.19
CA GLU A 168 -29.71 -7.45 -0.04
C GLU A 168 -28.46 -8.33 -0.29
N LEU A 169 -28.30 -9.39 0.48
CA LEU A 169 -27.27 -10.41 0.30
C LEU A 169 -27.85 -11.55 -0.54
N LYS A 170 -27.51 -11.60 -1.82
CA LYS A 170 -28.16 -12.45 -2.82
C LYS A 170 -27.72 -13.91 -2.77
N ASN A 171 -26.56 -14.17 -2.20
CA ASN A 171 -25.98 -15.50 -2.14
C ASN A 171 -25.00 -15.59 -0.95
N GLU A 172 -24.48 -16.78 -0.76
CA GLU A 172 -23.58 -17.11 0.33
C GLU A 172 -22.25 -16.33 0.26
N ASN A 173 -21.73 -16.06 -0.95
CA ASN A 173 -20.53 -15.27 -1.12
C ASN A 173 -20.74 -13.81 -0.71
N ASP A 174 -21.89 -13.23 -1.02
CA ASP A 174 -22.25 -11.88 -0.58
C ASP A 174 -22.32 -11.82 0.96
N SER A 175 -22.94 -12.83 1.58
CA SER A 175 -23.04 -12.95 3.04
C SER A 175 -21.66 -13.09 3.68
N LEU A 176 -20.75 -13.86 3.08
CA LEU A 176 -19.39 -14.03 3.58
C LEU A 176 -18.59 -12.72 3.50
N ASN A 177 -18.66 -12.05 2.36
CA ASN A 177 -17.99 -10.74 2.19
C ASN A 177 -18.54 -9.70 3.18
N TYR A 178 -19.86 -9.64 3.34
CA TYR A 178 -20.48 -8.73 4.29
C TYR A 178 -20.07 -9.04 5.73
N ALA A 179 -20.07 -10.30 6.13
CA ALA A 179 -19.66 -10.74 7.47
C ALA A 179 -18.19 -10.35 7.77
N PHE A 180 -17.28 -10.60 6.84
CA PHE A 180 -15.88 -10.17 6.98
C PHE A 180 -15.75 -8.65 7.09
N GLY A 181 -16.47 -7.91 6.27
CA GLY A 181 -16.51 -6.46 6.36
C GLY A 181 -17.02 -5.98 7.72
N LEU A 182 -18.13 -6.54 8.20
CA LEU A 182 -18.73 -6.21 9.49
C LEU A 182 -17.74 -6.46 10.65
N MET A 183 -17.10 -7.62 10.70
CA MET A 183 -16.14 -7.96 11.76
C MET A 183 -14.93 -7.03 11.74
N ASN A 184 -14.41 -6.69 10.57
CA ASN A 184 -13.32 -5.73 10.45
C ASN A 184 -13.73 -4.32 10.90
N GLY A 185 -14.92 -3.88 10.52
CA GLY A 185 -15.45 -2.58 10.96
C GLY A 185 -15.70 -2.51 12.47
N ALA A 186 -16.21 -3.57 13.07
CA ALA A 186 -16.38 -3.68 14.53
C ALA A 186 -15.01 -3.61 15.24
N GLN A 187 -14.00 -4.28 14.70
CA GLN A 187 -12.65 -4.22 15.24
C GLN A 187 -12.06 -2.80 15.14
N VAL A 188 -12.16 -2.15 13.98
CA VAL A 188 -11.73 -0.76 13.81
C VAL A 188 -12.43 0.16 14.81
N ARG A 189 -13.75 0.04 14.94
CA ARG A 189 -14.53 0.83 15.91
C ARG A 189 -14.01 0.65 17.32
N SER A 190 -13.73 -0.57 17.74
CA SER A 190 -13.28 -0.88 19.09
C SER A 190 -11.85 -0.41 19.39
N TYR A 191 -10.97 -0.31 18.39
CA TYR A 191 -9.57 0.10 18.59
C TYR A 191 -9.31 1.58 18.31
N PHE A 192 -9.94 2.15 17.29
CA PHE A 192 -9.61 3.48 16.81
C PHE A 192 -10.70 4.52 17.08
N LEU A 193 -11.97 4.10 17.20
CA LEU A 193 -13.10 5.02 17.25
C LEU A 193 -13.87 5.01 18.58
N LEU A 194 -13.29 4.42 19.63
CA LEU A 194 -13.95 4.37 20.96
C LEU A 194 -14.25 5.76 21.54
N ALA A 195 -13.39 6.72 21.28
CA ALA A 195 -13.51 8.09 21.76
C ALA A 195 -14.25 9.02 20.78
N ASP A 196 -14.59 8.54 19.58
CA ASP A 196 -15.26 9.34 18.56
C ASP A 196 -16.75 9.50 18.89
N THR A 197 -17.09 10.63 19.52
CA THR A 197 -18.46 10.99 19.86
C THR A 197 -19.15 11.81 18.76
N THR A 198 -18.38 12.39 17.83
CA THR A 198 -18.87 13.27 16.77
C THR A 198 -19.07 12.56 15.44
N GLY A 199 -18.34 11.47 15.22
CA GLY A 199 -18.26 10.75 13.98
C GLY A 199 -17.24 11.33 12.98
N GLU A 200 -16.46 12.33 13.40
CA GLU A 200 -15.43 12.94 12.55
C GLU A 200 -14.29 11.97 12.25
N ASP A 201 -13.80 11.25 13.25
CA ASP A 201 -12.75 10.23 13.10
C ASP A 201 -13.21 9.09 12.19
N ARG A 202 -14.47 8.64 12.36
CA ARG A 202 -15.06 7.63 11.48
C ARG A 202 -15.11 8.10 10.04
N ASP A 203 -15.56 9.31 9.80
CA ASP A 203 -15.70 9.86 8.45
C ASP A 203 -14.31 10.08 7.81
N GLU A 204 -13.32 10.51 8.58
CA GLU A 204 -11.92 10.60 8.17
C GLU A 204 -11.36 9.22 7.82
N PHE A 205 -11.62 8.20 8.64
CA PHE A 205 -11.21 6.82 8.38
C PHE A 205 -11.77 6.30 7.06
N ILE A 206 -13.09 6.44 6.84
CA ILE A 206 -13.77 6.03 5.60
C ILE A 206 -13.22 6.76 4.37
N ALA A 207 -12.98 8.06 4.47
CA ALA A 207 -12.41 8.85 3.38
C ALA A 207 -11.00 8.34 3.00
N ASN A 208 -10.20 7.97 4.00
CA ASN A 208 -8.84 7.46 3.78
C ASN A 208 -8.82 6.00 3.33
N ILE A 209 -9.79 5.15 3.69
CA ILE A 209 -9.99 3.85 3.03
C ILE A 209 -10.12 4.05 1.52
N ASN A 210 -10.97 4.97 1.08
CA ASN A 210 -11.17 5.23 -0.34
C ASN A 210 -9.92 5.75 -1.07
N LYS A 211 -9.02 6.44 -0.37
CA LYS A 211 -7.71 6.82 -0.90
C LYS A 211 -6.81 5.58 -1.00
N GLY A 212 -6.77 4.74 0.05
CA GLY A 212 -6.00 3.50 0.09
C GLY A 212 -6.43 2.48 -0.98
N LEU A 213 -7.72 2.30 -1.21
CA LEU A 213 -8.26 1.43 -2.26
C LEU A 213 -7.80 1.82 -3.68
N LYS A 214 -7.49 3.10 -3.89
CA LYS A 214 -6.95 3.59 -5.17
C LYS A 214 -5.44 3.44 -5.27
N GLN A 215 -4.76 3.34 -4.13
CA GLN A 215 -3.33 3.08 -4.08
C GLN A 215 -3.10 1.61 -4.42
N LYS A 216 -2.90 1.33 -5.71
CA LYS A 216 -2.51 -0.01 -6.15
C LYS A 216 -1.06 -0.28 -5.77
N MET A 217 -0.78 -0.34 -4.48
CA MET A 217 0.54 -0.74 -4.00
C MET A 217 0.77 -2.20 -4.36
N ARG A 218 1.73 -2.45 -5.25
CA ARG A 218 2.10 -3.81 -5.64
C ARG A 218 2.85 -4.53 -4.54
N ASN A 219 3.63 -3.80 -3.75
CA ASN A 219 4.36 -4.36 -2.62
C ASN A 219 4.54 -3.31 -1.51
N PRO A 220 3.66 -3.30 -0.48
CA PRO A 220 3.72 -2.34 0.62
C PRO A 220 5.06 -2.32 1.37
N GLN A 221 5.75 -3.47 1.47
CA GLN A 221 7.05 -3.56 2.15
C GLN A 221 8.14 -2.83 1.34
N VAL A 222 8.09 -2.93 0.01
CA VAL A 222 9.05 -2.25 -0.86
C VAL A 222 8.87 -0.75 -0.78
N VAL A 223 7.63 -0.28 -0.81
CA VAL A 223 7.29 1.15 -0.66
C VAL A 223 7.74 1.68 0.70
N ALA A 224 7.48 0.95 1.80
CA ALA A 224 7.95 1.33 3.12
C ALA A 224 9.49 1.40 3.21
N THR A 225 10.18 0.44 2.57
CA THR A 225 11.64 0.46 2.50
C THR A 225 12.16 1.66 1.71
N ALA A 226 11.55 1.97 0.56
CA ALA A 226 11.93 3.13 -0.24
C ALA A 226 11.74 4.45 0.54
N LYS A 227 10.65 4.59 1.28
CA LYS A 227 10.40 5.72 2.17
C LYS A 227 11.47 5.85 3.27
N ASN A 228 11.81 4.75 3.94
CA ASN A 228 12.86 4.75 4.95
C ASN A 228 14.20 5.20 4.38
N ILE A 229 14.55 4.74 3.17
CA ILE A 229 15.76 5.16 2.48
C ILE A 229 15.72 6.67 2.18
N GLY A 230 14.61 7.19 1.63
CA GLY A 230 14.45 8.62 1.35
C GLY A 230 14.58 9.48 2.60
N THR A 231 13.93 9.07 3.69
CA THR A 231 14.03 9.74 4.99
C THR A 231 15.47 9.72 5.51
N SER A 232 16.14 8.56 5.46
CA SER A 232 17.53 8.44 5.91
C SER A 232 18.49 9.31 5.10
N ILE A 233 18.30 9.44 3.78
CA ILE A 233 19.11 10.33 2.94
C ILE A 233 18.90 11.78 3.38
N ARG A 234 17.66 12.22 3.59
CA ARG A 234 17.32 13.57 4.06
C ARG A 234 17.96 13.88 5.43
N GLU A 235 17.90 12.95 6.36
CA GLU A 235 18.48 13.11 7.69
C GLU A 235 20.01 13.15 7.68
N GLN A 236 20.63 12.57 6.65
CA GLN A 236 22.08 12.58 6.49
C GLN A 236 22.61 13.87 5.83
N GLU A 237 21.77 14.66 5.16
CA GLU A 237 22.20 15.92 4.53
C GLU A 237 23.01 16.83 5.46
N PRO A 238 22.59 17.07 6.73
CA PRO A 238 23.34 17.94 7.64
C PRO A 238 24.68 17.36 8.12
N VAL A 239 24.84 16.03 8.10
CA VAL A 239 26.02 15.33 8.65
C VAL A 239 26.93 14.75 7.56
N GLY A 240 26.54 14.90 6.29
CA GLY A 240 27.26 14.38 5.13
C GLY A 240 26.86 12.97 4.73
N LEU A 241 27.18 12.60 3.50
CA LEU A 241 26.80 11.32 2.89
C LEU A 241 27.28 10.14 3.76
N MET A 242 26.35 9.29 4.22
CA MET A 242 26.61 8.15 5.09
C MET A 242 27.45 8.49 6.35
N GLY A 243 27.34 9.73 6.86
CA GLY A 243 28.10 10.19 8.01
C GLY A 243 29.58 10.53 7.73
N PHE A 244 30.00 10.56 6.47
CA PHE A 244 31.32 11.02 6.08
C PHE A 244 31.35 12.55 6.05
N ASN A 245 32.02 13.16 7.06
CA ASN A 245 32.19 14.60 7.11
C ASN A 245 32.89 15.14 5.86
N GLY A 246 32.30 16.19 5.27
CA GLY A 246 32.87 16.85 4.09
C GLY A 246 32.39 16.31 2.75
N VAL A 247 31.52 15.30 2.74
CA VAL A 247 30.86 14.81 1.54
C VAL A 247 29.40 15.28 1.54
N GLU A 248 29.06 16.23 0.70
CA GLU A 248 27.67 16.69 0.55
C GLU A 248 26.78 15.58 -0.02
N THR A 249 25.59 15.42 0.58
CA THR A 249 24.54 14.55 0.00
C THR A 249 23.88 15.27 -1.16
N LYS A 250 23.79 14.62 -2.32
CA LYS A 250 23.09 15.12 -3.52
C LYS A 250 22.05 14.08 -3.98
N PHE A 251 20.82 14.53 -4.16
CA PHE A 251 19.70 13.71 -4.61
C PHE A 251 19.27 14.06 -6.04
#